data_3c85326eaf7c7d38e054283cf53e8a5f
#
_entry.id   3c85326eaf7c7d38e054283cf53e8a5f
#
_cell.length_a   1.000
_cell.length_b   1.000
_cell.length_c   1.000
_cell.angle_alpha   90.00
_cell.angle_beta   90.00
_cell.angle_gamma   90.00
#
_symmetry.space_group_name_H-M   'P 1'
#
loop_
_entity.id
_entity.type
_entity.pdbx_description
1 polymer ?
#
loop_
_entity_poly.entity_id
_entity_poly.type
_entity_poly.pdbx_seq_one_letter_code
_entity_poly.pdbx_strand_id
1 'polypeptide(L)' 'MAASTIINLPKDPMILLSVINTKLRDHYSTLDALCDDLQIDKTQLLAILKGIDYEYDESRHQFV' A
#
# COMPACT_ATOMS: atom_id res chain seq x y z
N MET A 1 3.44 17.11 -12.16
CA MET A 1 3.30 16.76 -11.60
C MET A 1 2.93 16.15 -11.01
N ALA A 2 3.10 15.83 -11.06
CA ALA A 2 2.75 15.27 -10.62
C ALA A 2 2.63 14.86 -9.81
N ALA A 3 2.83 14.56 -9.87
CA ALA A 3 2.83 13.87 -9.25
C ALA A 3 2.50 13.87 -8.22
N SER A 4 2.65 14.04 -7.88
CA SER A 4 2.45 14.01 -6.81
C SER A 4 1.33 13.75 -6.30
N THR A 5 0.85 13.80 -6.64
CA THR A 5 -0.30 13.56 -6.51
C THR A 5 -0.66 12.51 -5.78
N ILE A 6 -0.15 11.72 -5.97
CA ILE A 6 -0.35 10.60 -5.49
C ILE A 6 -0.53 10.56 -4.16
N ILE A 7 -0.11 11.38 -3.66
CA ILE A 7 -0.07 11.26 -2.44
C ILE A 7 -1.15 11.64 -1.67
N ASN A 8 -2.27 11.50 -2.01
CA ASN A 8 -3.43 11.64 -1.19
C ASN A 8 -3.64 10.35 -0.41
N LEU A 9 -2.59 9.79 0.07
CA LEU A 9 -2.71 8.61 0.91
C LEU A 9 -3.17 9.01 2.29
N PRO A 10 -4.08 8.25 2.90
CA PRO A 10 -4.54 8.53 4.25
C PRO A 10 -3.39 8.47 5.24
N LYS A 11 -3.41 9.32 6.24
CA LYS A 11 -2.40 9.27 7.28
C LYS A 11 -2.74 8.25 8.35
N ASP A 12 -3.99 7.89 8.47
CA ASP A 12 -4.42 6.87 9.43
C ASP A 12 -4.01 5.50 8.90
N PRO A 13 -3.19 4.74 9.64
CA PRO A 13 -2.72 3.45 9.15
C PRO A 13 -3.83 2.45 8.85
N MET A 14 -4.92 2.48 9.60
CA MET A 14 -6.02 1.55 9.34
C MET A 14 -6.75 1.90 8.05
N ILE A 15 -6.91 3.18 7.78
CA ILE A 15 -7.53 3.61 6.53
C ILE A 15 -6.59 3.32 5.37
N LEU A 16 -5.31 3.58 5.57
CA LEU A 16 -4.30 3.27 4.56
C LEU A 16 -4.30 1.78 4.23
N LEU A 17 -4.37 0.93 5.25
CA LEU A 17 -4.44 -0.51 5.06
C LEU A 17 -5.62 -0.88 4.15
N SER A 18 -6.78 -0.32 4.40
CA SER A 18 -7.97 -0.61 3.62
C SER A 18 -7.80 -0.16 2.16
N VAL A 19 -7.25 1.02 1.96
CA VAL A 19 -7.03 1.54 0.61
C VAL A 19 -6.04 0.66 -0.15
N ILE A 20 -4.93 0.29 0.50
CA ILE A 20 -3.89 -0.50 -0.15
C ILE A 20 -4.42 -1.90 -0.49
N ASN A 21 -5.12 -2.55 0.45
CA ASN A 21 -5.64 -3.88 0.18
C ASN A 21 -6.69 -3.86 -0.93
N THR A 22 -7.52 -2.83 -0.99
CA THR A 22 -8.49 -2.70 -2.06
C THR A 22 -7.82 -2.56 -3.42
N LYS A 23 -6.76 -1.76 -3.49
CA LYS A 23 -6.04 -1.57 -4.74
C LYS A 23 -5.30 -2.84 -5.15
N LEU A 24 -4.73 -3.56 -4.20
CA LEU A 24 -4.09 -4.83 -4.50
C LEU A 24 -5.09 -5.83 -5.07
N ARG A 25 -6.29 -5.85 -4.50
CA ARG A 25 -7.31 -6.77 -4.98
C ARG A 25 -7.80 -6.41 -6.37
N ASP A 26 -8.02 -5.13 -6.63
CA ASP A 26 -8.72 -4.71 -7.83
C ASP A 26 -7.84 -4.25 -8.99
N HIS A 27 -6.64 -3.76 -8.71
CA HIS A 27 -5.86 -3.06 -9.75
C HIS A 27 -4.42 -3.53 -9.92
N TYR A 28 -3.82 -4.15 -8.93
CA TYR A 28 -2.40 -4.52 -9.02
C TYR A 28 -2.19 -5.97 -8.67
N SER A 29 -1.33 -6.64 -9.42
CA SER A 29 -1.07 -8.05 -9.19
C SER A 29 0.05 -8.25 -8.17
N THR A 30 0.83 -7.23 -7.88
CA THR A 30 1.91 -7.32 -6.89
C THR A 30 2.01 -6.03 -6.11
N LEU A 31 2.61 -6.11 -4.93
CA LEU A 31 2.86 -4.92 -4.13
C LEU A 31 3.86 -4.00 -4.82
N ASP A 32 4.86 -4.58 -5.49
CA ASP A 32 5.85 -3.78 -6.20
C ASP A 32 5.19 -2.94 -7.30
N ALA A 33 4.25 -3.52 -8.04
CA ALA A 33 3.55 -2.80 -9.09
C ALA A 33 2.72 -1.64 -8.51
N LEU A 34 2.08 -1.89 -7.39
CA LEU A 34 1.30 -0.85 -6.72
C LEU A 34 2.19 0.31 -6.28
N CYS A 35 3.29 -0.02 -5.61
CA CYS A 35 4.19 1.01 -5.10
C CYS A 35 4.83 1.81 -6.24
N ASP A 36 5.20 1.13 -7.30
CA ASP A 36 5.81 1.79 -8.45
C ASP A 36 4.83 2.75 -9.11
N ASP A 37 3.61 2.31 -9.36
CA ASP A 37 2.62 3.13 -10.04
C ASP A 37 2.17 4.32 -9.20
N LEU A 38 1.99 4.12 -7.91
CA LEU A 38 1.54 5.17 -7.01
C LEU A 38 2.70 5.98 -6.43
N GLN A 39 3.93 5.65 -6.80
CA GLN A 39 5.11 6.37 -6.34
C GLN A 39 5.23 6.32 -4.81
N ILE A 40 4.98 5.16 -4.23
CA ILE A 40 5.09 4.95 -2.80
C ILE A 40 6.38 4.22 -2.50
N ASP A 41 7.10 4.65 -1.47
CA ASP A 41 8.28 3.94 -1.00
C ASP A 41 7.81 2.66 -0.32
N LYS A 42 8.12 1.51 -0.92
CA LYS A 42 7.68 0.21 -0.40
C LYS A 42 8.15 -0.02 1.03
N THR A 43 9.41 0.30 1.31
CA THR A 43 9.97 0.11 2.65
C THR A 43 9.19 0.91 3.68
N GLN A 44 8.85 2.14 3.33
CA GLN A 44 8.11 3.01 4.23
C GLN A 44 6.69 2.49 4.44
N LEU A 45 6.04 2.05 3.37
CA LEU A 45 4.70 1.48 3.47
C LEU A 45 4.68 0.24 4.38
N LEU A 46 5.66 -0.64 4.19
CA LEU A 46 5.76 -1.83 5.02
C LEU A 46 5.94 -1.48 6.50
N ALA A 47 6.75 -0.46 6.77
CA ALA A 47 7.00 -0.03 8.15
C ALA A 47 5.75 0.55 8.80
N ILE A 48 5.00 1.36 8.04
CA ILE A 48 3.78 1.97 8.57
C ILE A 48 2.76 0.90 8.94
N LEU A 49 2.55 -0.07 8.07
CA LEU A 49 1.55 -1.10 8.32
C LEU A 49 2.02 -2.10 9.37
N LYS A 50 3.34 -2.31 9.48
CA LYS A 50 3.88 -3.12 10.55
C LYS A 50 3.58 -2.50 11.92
N GLY A 51 3.51 -1.18 11.98
CA GLY A 51 3.20 -0.47 13.21
C GLY A 51 1.81 -0.81 13.75
N ILE A 52 0.91 -1.36 12.94
CA ILE A 52 -0.39 -1.81 13.39
C ILE A 52 -0.51 -3.32 13.23
N ASP A 53 0.67 -4.01 13.21
CA ASP A 53 0.75 -5.47 13.16
C ASP A 53 0.22 -6.11 11.88
N TYR A 54 0.34 -5.43 10.76
CA TYR A 54 0.00 -6.00 9.47
C TYR A 54 1.25 -6.19 8.62
N GLU A 55 1.33 -7.35 7.97
CA GLU A 55 2.44 -7.66 7.08
C GLU A 55 1.90 -8.13 5.74
N TYR A 56 2.66 -7.91 4.68
CA TYR A 56 2.24 -8.30 3.36
C TYR A 56 2.36 -9.82 3.19
N ASP A 57 1.28 -10.44 2.72
CA ASP A 57 1.25 -11.87 2.43
C ASP A 57 1.19 -12.02 0.93
N GLU A 58 2.28 -12.49 0.33
CA GLU A 58 2.36 -12.62 -1.12
C GLU A 58 1.36 -13.63 -1.68
N SER A 59 1.09 -14.69 -0.95
CA SER A 59 0.18 -15.71 -1.46
C SER A 59 -1.26 -15.23 -1.50
N ARG A 60 -1.60 -14.27 -0.65
CA ARG A 60 -2.95 -13.71 -0.62
C ARG A 60 -3.05 -12.37 -1.31
N HIS A 61 -1.94 -11.79 -1.73
CA HIS A 61 -1.90 -10.49 -2.35
C HIS A 61 -2.53 -9.42 -1.46
N GLN A 62 -2.25 -9.47 -0.17
CA GLN A 62 -2.81 -8.47 0.74
C GLN A 62 -2.01 -8.42 2.03
N PHE A 63 -2.22 -7.34 2.78
CA PHE A 63 -1.67 -7.24 4.12
C PHE A 63 -2.61 -7.96 5.09
N VAL A 64 -2.03 -8.73 5.99
CA VAL A 64 -2.79 -9.51 6.96
C VAL A 64 -2.20 -9.39 8.35
#